data_19ae08ef10f236b11f0e34bda9c51836
#
_entry.id   19ae08ef10f236b11f0e34bda9c51836
#
_cell.length_a   1.000
_cell.length_b   1.000
_cell.length_c   1.000
_cell.angle_alpha   90.00
_cell.angle_beta   90.00
_cell.angle_gamma   90.00
#
_symmetry.space_group_name_H-M   'P 1'
#
loop_
_entity.id
_entity.type
_entity.pdbx_description
1 polymer ?
#
loop_
_entity_poly.entity_id
_entity_poly.type
_entity_poly.pdbx_seq_one_letter_code
_entity_poly.pdbx_strand_id
1 'polypeptide(L)'
;MPDEIHISVDTSEVIADTSRRQIGINLNYLRDDNRNLPNARPIEDALVEMGVRYLRYPGGEKSDYYLWSLPPYDAPNPQVFDRRGEHGDSYKSGYAPGHHLLDFDGFMAVCLRVGAAPYVVIGATPIEGLESGPITMQQYMDNAVSWVRYANIVKKYGVKYWEIGNENWQSLTADDCADLAVRFSRAMKMADPAIKIGVSGNSRAYFETLLQKAGHDIDFLVASCYPCYEWRSYDYYAGKAEVNLIPSGVIEAIRDFGGGRFKDKIKVVAAEVNSWDWSQDGWSKESNLGHALVTWEIFGQLLTNEQIDLGMLWTTRWMDYGSTSIANALGPRNQLNLPGMILKIWGSFLLDKMVTVDRTETLVNYASFDPPSGGLNLFLLNKSYRDRDITIAIRSIHEYRFGSVYRLQGSGPDDAAPHWSGGAEITLTKNEASGLLLPATSLTVVKLAIL
;
A
#
# COMPACT_ATOMS: atom_id res chain seq x y z
N MET A 1 1.76 30.26 -28.99
CA MET A 1 1.80 30.06 -27.52
C MET A 1 1.42 28.61 -27.34
N PRO A 2 2.03 27.84 -26.48
CA PRO A 2 1.49 26.52 -26.17
C PRO A 2 0.05 26.71 -25.65
N ASP A 3 -0.88 25.85 -26.08
CA ASP A 3 -2.26 25.92 -25.65
C ASP A 3 -2.30 25.81 -24.13
N GLU A 4 -2.93 26.78 -23.49
CA GLU A 4 -3.16 26.80 -22.02
C GLU A 4 -3.98 25.59 -21.65
N ILE A 5 -3.52 24.80 -20.70
CA ILE A 5 -4.22 23.59 -20.28
C ILE A 5 -5.25 23.98 -19.20
N HIS A 6 -6.51 23.71 -19.48
CA HIS A 6 -7.60 23.91 -18.51
C HIS A 6 -7.90 22.62 -17.78
N ILE A 7 -8.00 22.68 -16.45
CA ILE A 7 -8.36 21.57 -15.56
C ILE A 7 -9.61 21.96 -14.79
N SER A 8 -10.69 21.22 -15.01
CA SER A 8 -11.95 21.39 -14.30
C SER A 8 -12.07 20.39 -13.15
N VAL A 9 -12.57 20.83 -12.02
CA VAL A 9 -12.85 20.03 -10.83
C VAL A 9 -14.30 20.20 -10.43
N ASP A 10 -15.01 19.11 -10.16
CA ASP A 10 -16.39 19.15 -9.69
C ASP A 10 -16.55 18.50 -8.32
N THR A 11 -16.77 19.32 -7.27
CA THR A 11 -16.91 18.83 -5.89
C THR A 11 -18.23 18.11 -5.63
N SER A 12 -19.21 18.22 -6.53
CA SER A 12 -20.50 17.52 -6.42
C SER A 12 -20.45 16.08 -6.94
N GLU A 13 -19.46 15.74 -7.77
CA GLU A 13 -19.29 14.42 -8.38
C GLU A 13 -18.29 13.57 -7.57
N VAL A 14 -18.80 12.88 -6.55
CA VAL A 14 -17.99 11.98 -5.72
C VAL A 14 -17.76 10.67 -6.46
N ILE A 15 -16.49 10.27 -6.59
CA ILE A 15 -16.07 9.02 -7.27
C ILE A 15 -15.63 7.93 -6.29
N ALA A 16 -15.19 8.27 -5.08
CA ALA A 16 -14.85 7.29 -4.04
C ALA A 16 -14.91 7.89 -2.63
N ASP A 17 -15.18 7.04 -1.64
CA ASP A 17 -15.12 7.38 -0.23
C ASP A 17 -13.74 7.04 0.35
N THR A 18 -13.01 8.04 0.78
CA THR A 18 -11.68 7.93 1.36
C THR A 18 -11.62 8.32 2.84
N SER A 19 -12.78 8.44 3.51
CA SER A 19 -12.87 8.80 4.92
C SER A 19 -12.10 7.86 5.86
N ARG A 20 -11.93 6.59 5.45
CA ARG A 20 -11.14 5.59 6.17
C ARG A 20 -9.63 5.71 5.95
N ARG A 21 -9.18 6.58 5.04
CA ARG A 21 -7.74 6.74 4.69
C ARG A 21 -7.10 5.38 4.35
N GLN A 22 -7.54 4.72 3.28
CA GLN A 22 -7.19 3.35 2.89
C GLN A 22 -5.72 3.20 2.42
N ILE A 23 -4.80 3.77 3.17
CA ILE A 23 -3.36 3.79 2.90
C ILE A 23 -2.63 3.06 4.03
N GLY A 24 -1.81 2.10 3.66
CA GLY A 24 -1.02 1.32 4.59
C GLY A 24 0.41 1.09 4.13
N ILE A 25 1.14 0.34 4.95
CA ILE A 25 2.53 -0.06 4.66
C ILE A 25 2.81 -1.44 5.27
N ASN A 26 3.67 -2.18 4.60
CA ASN A 26 4.21 -3.43 5.11
C ASN A 26 5.33 -3.16 6.11
N LEU A 27 5.22 -3.71 7.32
CA LEU A 27 6.32 -3.76 8.28
C LEU A 27 7.24 -4.95 7.98
N ASN A 28 8.46 -4.84 8.45
CA ASN A 28 9.43 -5.93 8.43
C ASN A 28 9.78 -6.32 9.87
N TYR A 29 9.16 -7.39 10.38
CA TYR A 29 9.38 -7.85 11.75
C TYR A 29 10.85 -8.14 12.09
N LEU A 30 11.67 -8.40 11.07
CA LEU A 30 13.10 -8.63 11.19
C LEU A 30 13.90 -7.33 11.42
N ARG A 31 13.34 -6.16 11.10
CA ARG A 31 14.09 -4.90 11.04
C ARG A 31 13.46 -3.76 11.83
N ASP A 32 12.15 -3.80 12.03
CA ASP A 32 11.39 -2.63 12.50
C ASP A 32 11.25 -2.53 14.02
N ASP A 33 11.96 -3.36 14.78
CA ASP A 33 12.05 -3.16 16.22
C ASP A 33 12.98 -1.97 16.54
N ASN A 34 12.46 -0.99 17.27
CA ASN A 34 13.19 0.22 17.64
C ASN A 34 14.51 -0.07 18.39
N ARG A 35 14.60 -1.21 19.08
CA ARG A 35 15.83 -1.63 19.80
C ARG A 35 17.00 -1.90 18.87
N ASN A 36 16.74 -2.20 17.59
CA ASN A 36 17.75 -2.40 16.57
C ASN A 36 18.34 -1.09 16.04
N LEU A 37 17.67 0.02 16.27
CA LEU A 37 18.06 1.36 15.82
C LEU A 37 18.05 2.38 16.99
N PRO A 38 18.87 2.20 18.02
CA PRO A 38 18.81 2.98 19.27
C PRO A 38 19.09 4.48 19.08
N ASN A 39 19.72 4.87 17.97
CA ASN A 39 20.02 6.26 17.63
C ASN A 39 19.05 6.87 16.61
N ALA A 40 18.04 6.12 16.19
CA ALA A 40 16.99 6.61 15.31
C ALA A 40 15.81 7.17 16.13
N ARG A 41 15.01 8.02 15.50
CA ARG A 41 13.69 8.33 16.06
C ARG A 41 12.83 7.05 16.08
N PRO A 42 11.83 6.95 16.96
CA PRO A 42 10.90 5.82 16.95
C PRO A 42 10.26 5.61 15.59
N ILE A 43 10.06 4.35 15.18
CA ILE A 43 9.40 4.04 13.90
C ILE A 43 7.96 4.59 13.86
N GLU A 44 7.31 4.64 15.00
CA GLU A 44 5.94 5.16 15.15
C GLU A 44 5.85 6.61 14.69
N ASP A 45 6.86 7.44 14.98
CA ASP A 45 6.89 8.84 14.55
C ASP A 45 6.96 8.95 13.02
N ALA A 46 7.73 8.07 12.38
CA ALA A 46 7.82 8.00 10.93
C ALA A 46 6.51 7.53 10.29
N LEU A 47 5.85 6.52 10.89
CA LEU A 47 4.56 6.02 10.42
C LEU A 47 3.44 7.06 10.57
N VAL A 48 3.44 7.81 11.68
CA VAL A 48 2.52 8.97 11.87
C VAL A 48 2.79 10.04 10.83
N GLU A 49 4.06 10.38 10.57
CA GLU A 49 4.43 11.35 9.54
C GLU A 49 4.00 10.92 8.14
N MET A 50 4.04 9.63 7.82
CA MET A 50 3.52 9.08 6.56
C MET A 50 1.98 9.12 6.49
N GLY A 51 1.29 9.27 7.61
CA GLY A 51 -0.18 9.28 7.67
C GLY A 51 -0.85 7.94 7.37
N VAL A 52 -0.12 6.83 7.51
CA VAL A 52 -0.64 5.48 7.26
C VAL A 52 -1.69 5.09 8.31
N ARG A 53 -2.69 4.32 7.89
CA ARG A 53 -3.80 3.86 8.73
C ARG A 53 -3.91 2.34 8.82
N TYR A 54 -3.11 1.61 8.06
CA TYR A 54 -3.05 0.15 8.08
C TYR A 54 -1.60 -0.31 8.08
N LEU A 55 -1.29 -1.30 8.92
CA LEU A 55 0.04 -1.89 9.02
C LEU A 55 -0.05 -3.40 8.80
N ARG A 56 0.64 -3.90 7.77
CA ARG A 56 0.68 -5.33 7.43
C ARG A 56 1.87 -6.00 8.11
N TYR A 57 1.62 -7.13 8.78
CA TYR A 57 2.57 -7.85 9.62
C TYR A 57 2.36 -9.37 9.47
N PRO A 58 3.38 -10.17 9.55
CA PRO A 58 4.81 -9.88 9.70
C PRO A 58 5.47 -9.35 8.43
N GLY A 59 4.79 -9.41 7.29
CA GLY A 59 5.14 -8.74 6.04
C GLY A 59 5.64 -9.68 4.95
N GLY A 60 4.93 -9.71 3.82
CA GLY A 60 5.30 -10.36 2.58
C GLY A 60 5.67 -11.84 2.73
N GLU A 61 6.53 -12.31 1.85
CA GLU A 61 7.03 -13.68 1.82
C GLU A 61 7.58 -14.18 3.16
N LYS A 62 8.10 -13.29 4.00
CA LYS A 62 8.61 -13.63 5.33
C LYS A 62 7.55 -14.24 6.25
N SER A 63 6.26 -13.98 5.99
CA SER A 63 5.16 -14.54 6.78
C SER A 63 5.02 -16.06 6.62
N ASP A 64 5.42 -16.62 5.49
CA ASP A 64 5.35 -18.06 5.25
C ASP A 64 6.39 -18.83 6.09
N TYR A 65 7.44 -18.14 6.55
CA TYR A 65 8.52 -18.69 7.38
C TYR A 65 8.42 -18.26 8.84
N TYR A 66 7.21 -17.89 9.28
CA TYR A 66 6.97 -17.32 10.59
C TYR A 66 5.81 -18.01 11.31
N LEU A 67 6.04 -18.44 12.56
CA LEU A 67 5.00 -18.79 13.50
C LEU A 67 5.00 -17.76 14.64
N TRP A 68 3.85 -17.20 14.98
CA TRP A 68 3.78 -16.16 16.01
C TRP A 68 4.11 -16.67 17.41
N SER A 69 3.85 -17.96 17.68
CA SER A 69 4.11 -18.59 18.95
C SER A 69 4.13 -20.12 18.85
N LEU A 70 4.48 -20.76 19.96
CA LEU A 70 4.40 -22.21 20.18
C LEU A 70 3.40 -22.54 21.29
N PRO A 71 2.91 -23.79 21.37
CA PRO A 71 2.06 -24.22 22.51
C PRO A 71 2.73 -23.90 23.86
N PRO A 72 1.97 -23.37 24.83
CA PRO A 72 0.51 -23.27 24.94
C PRO A 72 -0.13 -22.03 24.27
N TYR A 73 0.61 -21.21 23.50
CA TYR A 73 0.14 -20.01 22.78
C TYR A 73 -0.40 -18.90 23.73
N ASP A 74 0.19 -18.73 24.88
CA ASP A 74 -0.22 -17.78 25.91
C ASP A 74 0.48 -16.42 25.80
N ALA A 75 1.57 -16.36 25.04
CA ALA A 75 2.31 -15.14 24.73
C ALA A 75 3.03 -15.26 23.36
N PRO A 76 3.43 -14.13 22.73
CA PRO A 76 4.28 -14.17 21.56
C PRO A 76 5.61 -14.87 21.85
N ASN A 77 5.91 -15.88 21.04
CA ASN A 77 7.19 -16.58 21.04
C ASN A 77 7.54 -16.92 19.59
N PRO A 78 7.93 -15.91 18.80
CA PRO A 78 8.07 -16.05 17.36
C PRO A 78 9.13 -17.08 16.98
N GLN A 79 8.76 -17.96 16.06
CA GLN A 79 9.67 -18.89 15.43
C GLN A 79 9.90 -18.43 13.99
N VAL A 80 11.16 -18.26 13.63
CA VAL A 80 11.59 -17.87 12.29
C VAL A 80 12.37 -19.00 11.67
N PHE A 81 12.02 -19.36 10.46
CA PHE A 81 12.64 -20.45 9.72
C PHE A 81 13.47 -19.88 8.59
N ASP A 82 14.54 -20.59 8.23
CA ASP A 82 15.36 -20.22 7.10
C ASP A 82 14.71 -20.61 5.79
N ARG A 83 14.68 -19.69 4.86
CA ARG A 83 14.35 -19.98 3.48
C ARG A 83 15.51 -20.76 2.85
N ARG A 84 15.20 -21.91 2.25
CA ARG A 84 16.09 -22.58 1.29
C ARG A 84 15.64 -22.16 -0.11
N GLY A 85 16.34 -21.26 -0.78
CA GLY A 85 15.93 -20.84 -2.10
C GLY A 85 16.97 -20.02 -2.85
N GLU A 86 16.64 -19.66 -4.06
CA GLU A 86 17.49 -19.17 -5.15
C GLU A 86 18.39 -17.97 -4.85
N HIS A 87 18.18 -17.26 -3.76
CA HIS A 87 18.94 -16.04 -3.43
C HIS A 87 19.86 -16.20 -2.21
N GLY A 88 20.00 -17.39 -1.63
CA GLY A 88 20.93 -17.63 -0.52
C GLY A 88 20.66 -16.85 0.77
N ASP A 89 19.59 -16.05 0.81
CA ASP A 89 19.24 -15.22 1.94
C ASP A 89 18.47 -16.03 2.98
N SER A 90 19.13 -16.30 4.08
CA SER A 90 18.50 -16.89 5.25
C SER A 90 17.85 -15.79 6.07
N TYR A 91 16.54 -15.86 6.29
CA TYR A 91 15.85 -14.92 7.19
C TYR A 91 16.40 -15.01 8.61
N LYS A 92 16.91 -16.15 9.02
CA LYS A 92 17.52 -16.40 10.33
C LYS A 92 18.97 -15.94 10.40
N SER A 93 19.77 -16.18 9.37
CA SER A 93 21.17 -15.75 9.34
C SER A 93 21.36 -14.26 9.12
N GLY A 94 20.35 -13.55 8.68
CA GLY A 94 20.33 -12.09 8.58
C GLY A 94 20.31 -11.35 9.94
N TYR A 95 20.36 -12.09 11.07
CA TYR A 95 20.43 -11.51 12.40
C TYR A 95 21.87 -11.40 12.89
N ALA A 96 22.25 -10.18 13.24
CA ALA A 96 23.41 -10.01 14.12
C ALA A 96 23.09 -10.56 15.53
N PRO A 97 24.06 -11.06 16.28
CA PRO A 97 23.86 -11.38 17.70
C PRO A 97 23.28 -10.18 18.45
N GLY A 98 22.20 -10.42 19.21
CA GLY A 98 21.48 -9.36 19.93
C GLY A 98 20.43 -8.61 19.12
N HIS A 99 20.16 -9.01 17.87
CA HIS A 99 19.07 -8.45 17.07
C HIS A 99 17.70 -8.82 17.65
N HIS A 100 16.80 -7.84 17.68
CA HIS A 100 15.46 -7.99 18.23
C HIS A 100 14.43 -8.16 17.12
N LEU A 101 13.53 -9.15 17.28
CA LEU A 101 12.35 -9.29 16.45
C LEU A 101 11.25 -8.39 16.95
N LEU A 102 10.56 -7.71 16.05
CA LEU A 102 9.28 -7.10 16.36
C LEU A 102 8.25 -8.23 16.50
N ASP A 103 7.95 -8.65 17.72
CA ASP A 103 6.93 -9.66 17.99
C ASP A 103 5.51 -9.08 17.85
N PHE A 104 4.50 -9.95 18.02
CA PHE A 104 3.12 -9.53 17.81
C PHE A 104 2.64 -8.47 18.82
N ASP A 105 3.01 -8.57 20.10
CA ASP A 105 2.62 -7.57 21.10
C ASP A 105 3.33 -6.22 20.83
N GLY A 106 4.59 -6.28 20.41
CA GLY A 106 5.34 -5.10 19.95
C GLY A 106 4.69 -4.46 18.73
N PHE A 107 4.29 -5.27 17.72
CA PHE A 107 3.54 -4.79 16.56
C PHE A 107 2.22 -4.11 16.96
N MET A 108 1.45 -4.72 17.84
CA MET A 108 0.19 -4.12 18.32
C MET A 108 0.43 -2.82 19.09
N ALA A 109 1.53 -2.72 19.83
CA ALA A 109 1.91 -1.47 20.48
C ALA A 109 2.23 -0.36 19.47
N VAL A 110 2.90 -0.69 18.35
CA VAL A 110 3.11 0.23 17.22
C VAL A 110 1.77 0.67 16.63
N CYS A 111 0.87 -0.28 16.31
CA CYS A 111 -0.46 0.04 15.78
C CYS A 111 -1.23 1.01 16.68
N LEU A 112 -1.24 0.78 17.98
CA LEU A 112 -1.92 1.63 18.95
C LEU A 112 -1.35 3.05 19.00
N ARG A 113 -0.01 3.20 19.01
CA ARG A 113 0.64 4.51 19.03
C ARG A 113 0.42 5.30 17.74
N VAL A 114 0.43 4.62 16.60
CA VAL A 114 0.19 5.24 15.28
C VAL A 114 -1.28 5.55 15.05
N GLY A 115 -2.19 4.86 15.74
CA GLY A 115 -3.62 4.87 15.45
C GLY A 115 -3.95 4.18 14.14
N ALA A 116 -3.19 3.12 13.81
CA ALA A 116 -3.35 2.32 12.60
C ALA A 116 -4.04 0.98 12.91
N ALA A 117 -4.83 0.49 11.96
CA ALA A 117 -5.46 -0.82 12.05
C ALA A 117 -4.44 -1.92 11.70
N PRO A 118 -4.37 -3.01 12.48
CA PRO A 118 -3.54 -4.16 12.16
C PRO A 118 -4.12 -4.98 11.01
N TYR A 119 -3.24 -5.46 10.15
CA TYR A 119 -3.50 -6.42 9.10
C TYR A 119 -2.47 -7.55 9.24
N VAL A 120 -2.92 -8.78 9.45
CA VAL A 120 -2.05 -9.91 9.77
C VAL A 120 -2.04 -10.93 8.65
N VAL A 121 -0.84 -11.38 8.27
CA VAL A 121 -0.63 -12.48 7.33
C VAL A 121 -0.21 -13.71 8.12
N ILE A 122 -0.87 -14.83 7.90
CA ILE A 122 -0.50 -16.11 8.49
C ILE A 122 0.19 -17.00 7.46
N GLY A 123 1.22 -17.72 7.83
CA GLY A 123 1.78 -18.76 6.99
C GLY A 123 0.77 -19.88 6.77
N ALA A 124 0.68 -20.36 5.55
CA ALA A 124 -0.32 -21.36 5.16
C ALA A 124 0.20 -22.43 4.21
N THR A 125 1.41 -22.28 3.71
CA THR A 125 2.04 -23.25 2.80
C THR A 125 3.03 -24.09 3.59
N PRO A 126 2.88 -25.42 3.64
CA PRO A 126 3.83 -26.30 4.31
C PRO A 126 5.25 -26.13 3.75
N ILE A 127 6.23 -25.96 4.63
CA ILE A 127 7.64 -25.83 4.27
C ILE A 127 8.33 -27.14 4.56
N GLU A 128 8.93 -27.72 3.53
CA GLU A 128 9.75 -28.93 3.61
C GLU A 128 11.24 -28.58 3.72
N GLY A 129 12.02 -29.55 4.23
CA GLY A 129 13.48 -29.48 4.20
C GLY A 129 14.13 -28.52 5.20
N LEU A 130 13.44 -28.06 6.23
CA LEU A 130 14.04 -27.33 7.35
C LEU A 130 14.86 -28.30 8.25
N GLU A 131 15.93 -27.79 8.88
CA GLU A 131 16.73 -28.57 9.84
C GLU A 131 15.89 -29.04 11.05
N SER A 132 14.89 -28.23 11.46
CA SER A 132 13.95 -28.53 12.54
C SER A 132 12.82 -29.49 12.13
N GLY A 133 12.82 -29.97 10.89
CA GLY A 133 11.71 -30.71 10.31
C GLY A 133 10.68 -29.79 9.64
N PRO A 134 9.77 -30.34 8.80
CA PRO A 134 8.80 -29.56 8.06
C PRO A 134 7.78 -28.90 8.99
N ILE A 135 7.33 -27.69 8.65
CA ILE A 135 6.14 -27.11 9.25
C ILE A 135 4.93 -27.74 8.56
N THR A 136 4.14 -28.44 9.31
CA THR A 136 2.96 -29.14 8.79
C THR A 136 1.77 -28.20 8.66
N MET A 137 0.84 -28.57 7.78
CA MET A 137 -0.45 -27.86 7.66
C MET A 137 -1.19 -27.72 8.99
N GLN A 138 -1.10 -28.76 9.86
CA GLN A 138 -1.75 -28.73 11.18
C GLN A 138 -1.10 -27.68 12.09
N GLN A 139 0.22 -27.57 12.09
CA GLN A 139 0.93 -26.55 12.88
C GLN A 139 0.57 -25.13 12.42
N TYR A 140 0.47 -24.88 11.10
CA TYR A 140 -0.02 -23.59 10.61
C TYR A 140 -1.46 -23.31 11.03
N MET A 141 -2.33 -24.31 10.96
CA MET A 141 -3.73 -24.16 11.36
C MET A 141 -3.84 -23.85 12.86
N ASP A 142 -3.14 -24.60 13.72
CA ASP A 142 -3.13 -24.39 15.18
C ASP A 142 -2.56 -23.01 15.50
N ASN A 143 -1.50 -22.61 14.81
CA ASN A 143 -0.87 -21.30 14.95
C ASN A 143 -1.83 -20.17 14.57
N ALA A 144 -2.53 -20.28 13.44
CA ALA A 144 -3.49 -19.30 12.96
C ALA A 144 -4.69 -19.13 13.92
N VAL A 145 -5.30 -20.25 14.33
CA VAL A 145 -6.46 -20.23 15.25
C VAL A 145 -6.07 -19.69 16.61
N SER A 146 -4.92 -20.11 17.14
CA SER A 146 -4.41 -19.62 18.43
C SER A 146 -4.08 -18.12 18.36
N TRP A 147 -3.57 -17.63 17.22
CA TRP A 147 -3.27 -16.21 17.03
C TRP A 147 -4.53 -15.35 17.05
N VAL A 148 -5.59 -15.76 16.34
CA VAL A 148 -6.89 -15.08 16.41
C VAL A 148 -7.43 -15.06 17.85
N ARG A 149 -7.38 -16.20 18.57
CA ARG A 149 -7.82 -16.28 19.97
C ARG A 149 -7.01 -15.37 20.88
N TYR A 150 -5.69 -15.40 20.77
CA TYR A 150 -4.80 -14.52 21.53
C TYR A 150 -5.10 -13.06 21.26
N ALA A 151 -5.12 -12.67 19.99
CA ALA A 151 -5.33 -11.29 19.58
C ALA A 151 -6.69 -10.73 20.01
N ASN A 152 -7.78 -11.46 19.73
CA ASN A 152 -9.12 -10.89 19.81
C ASN A 152 -9.89 -11.31 21.08
N ILE A 153 -9.64 -12.52 21.61
CA ILE A 153 -10.36 -13.00 22.80
C ILE A 153 -9.56 -12.69 24.07
N VAL A 154 -8.26 -12.99 24.08
CA VAL A 154 -7.42 -12.80 25.28
C VAL A 154 -7.02 -11.34 25.41
N LYS A 155 -6.36 -10.76 24.41
CA LYS A 155 -5.84 -9.39 24.43
C LYS A 155 -6.87 -8.32 24.05
N LYS A 156 -7.94 -8.70 23.34
CA LYS A 156 -9.01 -7.80 22.85
C LYS A 156 -8.45 -6.68 21.93
N TYR A 157 -7.45 -7.00 21.13
CA TYR A 157 -6.86 -6.06 20.17
C TYR A 157 -7.78 -5.71 19.00
N GLY A 158 -8.76 -6.59 18.69
CA GLY A 158 -9.74 -6.34 17.63
C GLY A 158 -9.14 -6.40 16.22
N VAL A 159 -8.18 -7.29 16.00
CA VAL A 159 -7.58 -7.51 14.69
C VAL A 159 -8.63 -8.03 13.72
N LYS A 160 -8.93 -7.23 12.69
CA LYS A 160 -10.02 -7.51 11.75
C LYS A 160 -9.56 -8.24 10.50
N TYR A 161 -8.41 -7.87 9.94
CA TYR A 161 -7.93 -8.37 8.65
C TYR A 161 -6.89 -9.47 8.83
N TRP A 162 -7.17 -10.64 8.24
CA TRP A 162 -6.30 -11.81 8.28
C TRP A 162 -6.15 -12.36 6.85
N GLU A 163 -4.94 -12.41 6.38
CA GLU A 163 -4.56 -12.95 5.07
C GLU A 163 -4.00 -14.35 5.24
N ILE A 164 -4.47 -15.31 4.44
CA ILE A 164 -4.04 -16.71 4.46
C ILE A 164 -2.92 -16.89 3.43
N GLY A 165 -1.69 -17.07 3.91
CA GLY A 165 -0.47 -17.17 3.11
C GLY A 165 -0.12 -15.87 2.40
N ASN A 166 1.10 -15.78 1.90
CA ASN A 166 1.56 -14.69 1.06
C ASN A 166 1.80 -15.22 -0.35
N GLU A 167 1.29 -14.50 -1.36
CA GLU A 167 1.54 -14.84 -2.77
C GLU A 167 1.42 -16.33 -3.09
N ASN A 168 0.35 -16.96 -2.63
CA ASN A 168 0.14 -18.41 -2.67
C ASN A 168 0.32 -19.03 -4.05
N TRP A 169 0.10 -18.26 -5.12
CA TRP A 169 0.28 -18.71 -6.50
C TRP A 169 1.71 -19.16 -6.85
N GLN A 170 2.69 -18.77 -6.04
CA GLN A 170 4.09 -19.19 -6.26
C GLN A 170 4.30 -20.69 -5.97
N SER A 171 3.44 -21.28 -5.14
CA SER A 171 3.59 -22.65 -4.68
C SER A 171 2.33 -23.51 -4.75
N LEU A 172 1.15 -22.90 -4.91
CA LEU A 172 -0.14 -23.60 -4.91
C LEU A 172 -0.90 -23.38 -6.22
N THR A 173 -1.60 -24.41 -6.67
CA THR A 173 -2.62 -24.24 -7.70
C THR A 173 -3.81 -23.43 -7.14
N ALA A 174 -4.61 -22.83 -8.00
CA ALA A 174 -5.80 -22.09 -7.56
C ALA A 174 -6.80 -22.98 -6.80
N ASP A 175 -6.90 -24.25 -7.18
CA ASP A 175 -7.76 -25.23 -6.53
C ASP A 175 -7.28 -25.56 -5.12
N ASP A 176 -5.99 -25.85 -4.94
CA ASP A 176 -5.41 -26.15 -3.63
C ASP A 176 -5.46 -24.92 -2.71
N CYS A 177 -5.21 -23.74 -3.25
CA CYS A 177 -5.31 -22.49 -2.52
C CYS A 177 -6.74 -22.21 -2.04
N ALA A 178 -7.75 -22.48 -2.89
CA ALA A 178 -9.14 -22.32 -2.51
C ALA A 178 -9.56 -23.29 -1.40
N ASP A 179 -9.18 -24.57 -1.49
CA ASP A 179 -9.45 -25.57 -0.47
C ASP A 179 -8.81 -25.21 0.87
N LEU A 180 -7.57 -24.70 0.83
CA LEU A 180 -6.85 -24.19 1.98
C LEU A 180 -7.57 -22.97 2.58
N ALA A 181 -7.96 -22.00 1.76
CA ALA A 181 -8.69 -20.81 2.19
C ALA A 181 -9.99 -21.14 2.93
N VAL A 182 -10.77 -22.10 2.42
CA VAL A 182 -12.00 -22.58 3.07
C VAL A 182 -11.71 -23.17 4.44
N ARG A 183 -10.69 -24.04 4.54
CA ARG A 183 -10.33 -24.71 5.81
C ARG A 183 -9.87 -23.72 6.88
N PHE A 184 -8.95 -22.83 6.54
CA PHE A 184 -8.44 -21.81 7.47
C PHE A 184 -9.54 -20.81 7.84
N SER A 185 -10.29 -20.30 6.88
CA SER A 185 -11.36 -19.34 7.16
C SER A 185 -12.36 -19.89 8.15
N ARG A 186 -12.84 -21.11 7.95
CA ARG A 186 -13.80 -21.73 8.87
C ARG A 186 -13.22 -21.92 10.25
N ALA A 187 -12.00 -22.45 10.36
CA ALA A 187 -11.36 -22.67 11.65
C ALA A 187 -11.09 -21.35 12.41
N MET A 188 -10.60 -20.33 11.73
CA MET A 188 -10.32 -19.03 12.33
C MET A 188 -11.59 -18.29 12.71
N LYS A 189 -12.66 -18.32 11.87
CA LYS A 189 -13.97 -17.71 12.17
C LYS A 189 -14.73 -18.44 13.29
N MET A 190 -14.42 -19.72 13.57
CA MET A 190 -14.91 -20.38 14.77
C MET A 190 -14.31 -19.79 16.05
N ALA A 191 -13.09 -19.26 15.99
CA ALA A 191 -12.46 -18.59 17.13
C ALA A 191 -12.99 -17.15 17.32
N ASP A 192 -13.19 -16.42 16.21
CA ASP A 192 -13.81 -15.08 16.19
C ASP A 192 -14.55 -14.86 14.86
N PRO A 193 -15.90 -14.88 14.86
CA PRO A 193 -16.69 -14.72 13.64
C PRO A 193 -16.67 -13.30 13.07
N ALA A 194 -16.13 -12.30 13.78
CA ALA A 194 -16.08 -10.90 13.34
C ALA A 194 -14.87 -10.58 12.45
N ILE A 195 -13.92 -11.51 12.32
CA ILE A 195 -12.74 -11.31 11.46
C ILE A 195 -13.09 -11.38 9.98
N LYS A 196 -12.27 -10.70 9.19
CA LYS A 196 -12.29 -10.77 7.74
C LYS A 196 -11.11 -11.60 7.26
N ILE A 197 -11.38 -12.53 6.35
CA ILE A 197 -10.38 -13.44 5.79
C ILE A 197 -10.17 -13.11 4.33
N GLY A 198 -8.90 -13.03 3.93
CA GLY A 198 -8.48 -12.86 2.56
C GLY A 198 -7.48 -13.90 2.10
N VAL A 199 -7.34 -14.01 0.79
CA VAL A 199 -6.42 -14.92 0.14
C VAL A 199 -5.89 -14.33 -1.16
N SER A 200 -4.63 -14.62 -1.48
CA SER A 200 -3.93 -14.02 -2.62
C SER A 200 -4.03 -14.83 -3.91
N GLY A 201 -3.94 -14.12 -5.03
CA GLY A 201 -3.86 -14.66 -6.38
C GLY A 201 -3.12 -13.72 -7.33
N ASN A 202 -2.85 -14.18 -8.57
CA ASN A 202 -2.04 -13.42 -9.52
C ASN A 202 -2.68 -13.20 -10.90
N SER A 203 -3.74 -13.93 -11.22
CA SER A 203 -4.38 -13.83 -12.54
C SER A 203 -5.88 -13.91 -12.43
N ARG A 204 -6.58 -13.38 -13.44
CA ARG A 204 -8.04 -13.44 -13.49
C ARG A 204 -8.57 -14.86 -13.31
N ALA A 205 -8.01 -15.84 -14.01
CA ALA A 205 -8.43 -17.23 -13.91
C ALA A 205 -8.22 -17.82 -12.51
N TYR A 206 -7.09 -17.46 -11.85
CA TYR A 206 -6.82 -17.86 -10.48
C TYR A 206 -7.89 -17.30 -9.52
N PHE A 207 -8.19 -16.01 -9.64
CA PHE A 207 -9.21 -15.36 -8.81
C PHE A 207 -10.62 -15.90 -9.07
N GLU A 208 -10.97 -16.22 -10.31
CA GLU A 208 -12.26 -16.84 -10.64
C GLU A 208 -12.41 -18.22 -9.96
N THR A 209 -11.34 -19.02 -9.91
CA THR A 209 -11.34 -20.30 -9.17
C THR A 209 -11.51 -20.09 -7.66
N LEU A 210 -10.82 -19.10 -7.08
CA LEU A 210 -11.01 -18.74 -5.67
C LEU A 210 -12.45 -18.30 -5.38
N LEU A 211 -13.03 -17.48 -6.24
CA LEU A 211 -14.42 -17.05 -6.10
C LEU A 211 -15.41 -18.22 -6.23
N GLN A 212 -15.14 -19.15 -7.14
CA GLN A 212 -15.98 -20.32 -7.36
C GLN A 212 -16.03 -21.22 -6.13
N LYS A 213 -14.87 -21.53 -5.54
CA LYS A 213 -14.73 -22.53 -4.48
C LYS A 213 -14.80 -21.93 -3.07
N ALA A 214 -14.18 -20.78 -2.86
CA ALA A 214 -14.01 -20.17 -1.53
C ALA A 214 -14.79 -18.86 -1.34
N GLY A 215 -15.44 -18.30 -2.38
CA GLY A 215 -16.07 -16.98 -2.33
C GLY A 215 -17.15 -16.77 -1.25
N HIS A 216 -17.70 -17.85 -0.68
CA HIS A 216 -18.62 -17.75 0.45
C HIS A 216 -17.92 -17.74 1.82
N ASP A 217 -16.69 -18.23 1.89
CA ASP A 217 -15.90 -18.35 3.12
C ASP A 217 -14.93 -17.17 3.33
N ILE A 218 -14.56 -16.47 2.25
CA ILE A 218 -13.62 -15.32 2.28
C ILE A 218 -14.36 -13.98 2.20
N ASP A 219 -13.70 -12.91 2.61
CA ASP A 219 -14.24 -11.55 2.68
C ASP A 219 -13.52 -10.58 1.73
N PHE A 220 -12.30 -10.88 1.33
CA PHE A 220 -11.54 -10.08 0.37
C PHE A 220 -10.54 -10.94 -0.42
N LEU A 221 -10.13 -10.44 -1.58
CA LEU A 221 -9.04 -11.00 -2.38
C LEU A 221 -7.81 -10.09 -2.29
N VAL A 222 -6.64 -10.71 -2.33
CA VAL A 222 -5.37 -10.03 -2.19
C VAL A 222 -4.59 -10.11 -3.50
N ALA A 223 -4.01 -8.97 -3.91
CA ALA A 223 -3.14 -8.90 -5.07
C ALA A 223 -1.90 -8.07 -4.76
N SER A 224 -0.74 -8.46 -5.32
CA SER A 224 0.43 -7.61 -5.41
C SER A 224 0.30 -6.65 -6.60
N CYS A 225 0.80 -5.43 -6.47
CA CYS A 225 0.68 -4.37 -7.44
C CYS A 225 2.05 -3.80 -7.80
N TYR A 226 2.72 -4.44 -8.76
CA TYR A 226 4.02 -4.05 -9.31
C TYR A 226 3.90 -3.82 -10.84
N PRO A 227 3.27 -2.70 -11.27
CA PRO A 227 2.93 -2.49 -12.67
C PRO A 227 4.11 -2.17 -13.57
N CYS A 228 5.27 -1.84 -12.99
CA CYS A 228 6.46 -1.44 -13.74
C CYS A 228 7.28 -2.62 -14.29
N TYR A 229 6.72 -3.82 -14.27
CA TYR A 229 7.43 -5.00 -14.73
C TYR A 229 7.90 -4.84 -16.18
N GLU A 230 9.21 -5.05 -16.41
CA GLU A 230 9.87 -4.88 -17.72
C GLU A 230 9.86 -3.44 -18.29
N TRP A 231 9.62 -2.43 -17.48
CA TRP A 231 9.84 -1.06 -17.91
C TRP A 231 11.34 -0.77 -17.96
N ARG A 232 11.84 -0.28 -19.09
CA ARG A 232 13.27 -0.02 -19.26
C ARG A 232 13.71 1.30 -18.63
N SER A 233 12.80 2.26 -18.56
CA SER A 233 13.05 3.59 -18.00
C SER A 233 11.73 4.32 -17.69
N TYR A 234 11.84 5.50 -17.09
CA TYR A 234 10.74 6.44 -16.90
C TYR A 234 10.08 6.87 -18.23
N ASP A 235 10.79 6.82 -19.36
CA ASP A 235 10.27 7.21 -20.68
C ASP A 235 9.02 6.42 -21.08
N TYR A 236 8.95 5.14 -20.71
CA TYR A 236 7.76 4.33 -20.94
C TYR A 236 6.51 4.95 -20.30
N TYR A 237 6.65 5.45 -19.09
CA TYR A 237 5.58 6.09 -18.32
C TYR A 237 5.26 7.50 -18.85
N ALA A 238 6.30 8.31 -19.07
CA ALA A 238 6.16 9.68 -19.53
C ALA A 238 5.55 9.77 -20.94
N GLY A 239 5.79 8.76 -21.79
CA GLY A 239 5.28 8.69 -23.17
C GLY A 239 3.83 8.21 -23.30
N LYS A 240 3.14 7.86 -22.19
CA LYS A 240 1.76 7.33 -22.23
C LYS A 240 0.79 8.27 -21.53
N ALA A 241 -0.31 8.57 -22.20
CA ALA A 241 -1.41 9.35 -21.64
C ALA A 241 -2.01 8.67 -20.41
N GLU A 242 -2.41 7.43 -20.58
CA GLU A 242 -2.97 6.60 -19.52
C GLU A 242 -2.19 5.29 -19.41
N VAL A 243 -1.87 4.92 -18.18
CA VAL A 243 -1.29 3.62 -17.83
C VAL A 243 -2.15 3.03 -16.73
N ASN A 244 -2.66 1.82 -16.94
CA ASN A 244 -3.31 1.09 -15.87
C ASN A 244 -2.26 0.56 -14.90
N LEU A 245 -2.26 1.08 -13.70
CA LEU A 245 -1.27 0.77 -12.66
C LEU A 245 -1.86 -0.09 -11.53
N ILE A 246 -3.14 -0.50 -11.62
CA ILE A 246 -3.80 -1.30 -10.58
C ILE A 246 -4.02 -2.75 -11.05
N PRO A 247 -4.19 -3.71 -10.12
CA PRO A 247 -4.35 -5.12 -10.47
C PRO A 247 -5.72 -5.41 -11.09
N SER A 248 -5.89 -5.12 -12.38
CA SER A 248 -7.18 -5.21 -13.09
C SER A 248 -7.77 -6.62 -13.12
N GLY A 249 -6.94 -7.65 -13.21
CA GLY A 249 -7.43 -9.04 -13.30
C GLY A 249 -8.28 -9.49 -12.11
N VAL A 250 -7.96 -9.07 -10.89
CA VAL A 250 -8.77 -9.37 -9.70
C VAL A 250 -10.08 -8.58 -9.70
N ILE A 251 -10.03 -7.32 -10.12
CA ILE A 251 -11.21 -6.44 -10.21
C ILE A 251 -12.19 -6.99 -11.23
N GLU A 252 -11.70 -7.39 -12.40
CA GLU A 252 -12.51 -8.01 -13.46
C GLU A 252 -13.11 -9.33 -13.01
N ALA A 253 -12.34 -10.19 -12.33
CA ALA A 253 -12.84 -11.45 -11.79
C ALA A 253 -14.04 -11.21 -10.84
N ILE A 254 -13.90 -10.28 -9.89
CA ILE A 254 -14.99 -9.96 -8.95
C ILE A 254 -16.21 -9.37 -9.68
N ARG A 255 -15.98 -8.46 -10.64
CA ARG A 255 -17.05 -7.80 -11.38
C ARG A 255 -17.86 -8.77 -12.23
N ASP A 256 -17.18 -9.69 -12.92
CA ASP A 256 -17.80 -10.49 -13.98
C ASP A 256 -18.19 -11.89 -13.53
N PHE A 257 -17.51 -12.48 -12.53
CA PHE A 257 -17.75 -13.86 -12.12
C PHE A 257 -19.17 -14.10 -11.61
N GLY A 258 -19.83 -15.10 -12.21
CA GLY A 258 -21.19 -15.49 -11.83
C GLY A 258 -22.21 -14.37 -11.95
N GLY A 259 -22.04 -13.47 -12.95
CA GLY A 259 -22.90 -12.31 -13.15
C GLY A 259 -22.69 -11.22 -12.08
N GLY A 260 -21.52 -11.15 -11.48
CA GLY A 260 -21.16 -10.13 -10.49
C GLY A 260 -21.69 -10.41 -9.07
N ARG A 261 -22.00 -11.68 -8.76
CA ARG A 261 -22.58 -12.06 -7.46
C ARG A 261 -21.73 -11.72 -6.23
N PHE A 262 -20.45 -11.43 -6.42
CA PHE A 262 -19.52 -11.08 -5.34
C PHE A 262 -19.10 -9.60 -5.32
N LYS A 263 -19.53 -8.78 -6.29
CA LYS A 263 -19.08 -7.39 -6.46
C LYS A 263 -19.30 -6.49 -5.24
N ASP A 264 -20.37 -6.74 -4.49
CA ASP A 264 -20.72 -5.94 -3.30
C ASP A 264 -20.23 -6.60 -1.99
N LYS A 265 -19.83 -7.86 -2.04
CA LYS A 265 -19.37 -8.62 -0.87
C LYS A 265 -17.86 -8.63 -0.75
N ILE A 266 -17.15 -8.92 -1.85
CA ILE A 266 -15.71 -9.13 -1.85
C ILE A 266 -15.03 -7.87 -2.38
N LYS A 267 -14.05 -7.37 -1.62
CA LYS A 267 -13.19 -6.24 -1.99
C LYS A 267 -11.78 -6.72 -2.29
N VAL A 268 -10.97 -5.85 -2.86
CA VAL A 268 -9.56 -6.10 -3.16
C VAL A 268 -8.69 -5.39 -2.14
N VAL A 269 -7.69 -6.09 -1.64
CA VAL A 269 -6.56 -5.51 -0.92
C VAL A 269 -5.33 -5.59 -1.82
N ALA A 270 -4.78 -4.44 -2.22
CA ALA A 270 -3.47 -4.35 -2.84
C ALA A 270 -2.42 -4.40 -1.73
N ALA A 271 -2.03 -5.61 -1.32
CA ALA A 271 -1.23 -5.83 -0.12
C ALA A 271 0.23 -5.43 -0.27
N GLU A 272 0.73 -5.40 -1.50
CA GLU A 272 2.08 -4.95 -1.83
C GLU A 272 2.01 -4.02 -3.04
N VAL A 273 2.33 -2.76 -2.82
CA VAL A 273 2.26 -1.71 -3.84
C VAL A 273 3.62 -1.06 -3.99
N ASN A 274 4.20 -1.10 -5.17
CA ASN A 274 5.44 -0.38 -5.47
C ASN A 274 5.65 -0.24 -6.99
N SER A 275 6.45 0.73 -7.40
CA SER A 275 6.97 0.89 -8.77
C SER A 275 8.20 0.00 -9.05
N TRP A 276 8.43 -1.03 -8.26
CA TRP A 276 9.53 -1.97 -8.43
C TRP A 276 9.42 -2.74 -9.74
N ASP A 277 10.49 -2.73 -10.52
CA ASP A 277 10.65 -3.60 -11.67
C ASP A 277 11.43 -4.87 -11.26
N TRP A 278 10.76 -6.01 -11.29
CA TRP A 278 11.35 -7.29 -10.90
C TRP A 278 12.20 -7.94 -12.00
N SER A 279 12.17 -7.42 -13.24
CA SER A 279 13.00 -7.95 -14.32
C SER A 279 14.49 -7.67 -14.09
N GLN A 280 15.36 -8.49 -14.67
CA GLN A 280 16.83 -8.32 -14.54
C GLN A 280 17.32 -7.10 -15.32
N ASP A 281 16.78 -6.89 -16.53
CA ASP A 281 17.16 -5.82 -17.45
C ASP A 281 16.14 -4.67 -17.47
N GLY A 282 15.31 -4.57 -16.45
CA GLY A 282 14.27 -3.56 -16.34
C GLY A 282 14.77 -2.22 -15.85
N TRP A 283 13.82 -1.39 -15.44
CA TRP A 283 14.12 -0.08 -14.86
C TRP A 283 14.90 -0.22 -13.55
N SER A 284 15.79 0.73 -13.28
CA SER A 284 16.60 0.75 -12.05
C SER A 284 15.75 0.55 -10.79
N LYS A 285 16.30 -0.18 -9.81
CA LYS A 285 15.67 -0.41 -8.50
C LYS A 285 16.06 0.64 -7.45
N GLU A 286 16.80 1.67 -7.87
CA GLU A 286 17.17 2.79 -7.00
C GLU A 286 16.00 3.74 -6.77
N SER A 287 15.91 4.28 -5.58
CA SER A 287 14.90 5.28 -5.22
C SER A 287 15.20 6.60 -5.91
N ASN A 288 14.34 7.02 -6.83
CA ASN A 288 14.44 8.28 -7.56
C ASN A 288 13.07 8.94 -7.74
N LEU A 289 13.06 10.16 -8.25
CA LEU A 289 11.83 10.93 -8.47
C LEU A 289 10.85 10.20 -9.40
N GLY A 290 11.33 9.60 -10.48
CA GLY A 290 10.48 8.88 -11.43
C GLY A 290 9.72 7.74 -10.79
N HIS A 291 10.40 6.89 -10.01
CA HIS A 291 9.75 5.83 -9.23
C HIS A 291 8.76 6.38 -8.21
N ALA A 292 9.11 7.49 -7.54
CA ALA A 292 8.22 8.15 -6.60
C ALA A 292 6.92 8.60 -7.25
N LEU A 293 6.99 9.23 -8.44
CA LEU A 293 5.82 9.71 -9.17
C LEU A 293 4.92 8.55 -9.63
N VAL A 294 5.50 7.45 -10.12
CA VAL A 294 4.73 6.25 -10.49
C VAL A 294 4.05 5.64 -9.26
N THR A 295 4.78 5.46 -8.15
CA THR A 295 4.20 4.94 -6.90
C THR A 295 3.07 5.83 -6.39
N TRP A 296 3.24 7.15 -6.49
CA TRP A 296 2.19 8.09 -6.13
C TRP A 296 0.92 7.91 -6.99
N GLU A 297 1.07 7.73 -8.32
CA GLU A 297 -0.08 7.51 -9.21
C GLU A 297 -0.75 6.16 -8.95
N ILE A 298 0.02 5.10 -8.61
CA ILE A 298 -0.58 3.82 -8.22
C ILE A 298 -1.57 4.03 -7.07
N PHE A 299 -1.15 4.72 -6.01
CA PHE A 299 -2.05 5.04 -4.88
C PHE A 299 -3.25 5.88 -5.31
N GLY A 300 -3.07 6.85 -6.20
CA GLY A 300 -4.18 7.64 -6.75
C GLY A 300 -5.21 6.79 -7.47
N GLN A 301 -4.77 5.84 -8.29
CA GLN A 301 -5.66 4.91 -8.98
C GLN A 301 -6.36 3.94 -8.00
N LEU A 302 -5.66 3.45 -6.97
CA LEU A 302 -6.26 2.62 -5.93
C LEU A 302 -7.33 3.38 -5.15
N LEU A 303 -7.06 4.62 -4.75
CA LEU A 303 -7.96 5.46 -3.96
C LEU A 303 -9.22 5.90 -4.72
N THR A 304 -9.19 5.89 -6.05
CA THR A 304 -10.32 6.25 -6.91
C THR A 304 -11.11 5.02 -7.41
N ASN A 305 -10.74 3.82 -7.00
CA ASN A 305 -11.43 2.59 -7.41
C ASN A 305 -12.22 2.00 -6.23
N GLU A 306 -13.55 2.04 -6.31
CA GLU A 306 -14.44 1.56 -5.24
C GLU A 306 -14.29 0.06 -4.91
N GLN A 307 -13.73 -0.75 -5.81
CA GLN A 307 -13.49 -2.17 -5.56
C GLN A 307 -12.28 -2.40 -4.65
N ILE A 308 -11.37 -1.42 -4.55
CA ILE A 308 -10.17 -1.48 -3.70
C ILE A 308 -10.51 -1.05 -2.27
N ASP A 309 -10.26 -1.94 -1.31
CA ASP A 309 -10.47 -1.66 0.12
C ASP A 309 -9.23 -1.04 0.78
N LEU A 310 -8.04 -1.50 0.40
CA LEU A 310 -6.76 -1.05 0.96
C LEU A 310 -5.65 -1.09 -0.10
N GLY A 311 -4.71 -0.13 -0.01
CA GLY A 311 -3.41 -0.17 -0.69
C GLY A 311 -2.28 -0.06 0.32
N MET A 312 -1.30 -0.99 0.31
CA MET A 312 -0.20 -1.03 1.27
C MET A 312 1.15 -1.02 0.57
N LEU A 313 1.96 0.00 0.85
CA LEU A 313 3.29 0.14 0.27
C LEU A 313 4.18 -1.05 0.66
N TRP A 314 4.91 -1.60 -0.29
CA TRP A 314 6.05 -2.47 -0.07
C TRP A 314 7.32 -1.64 -0.07
N THR A 315 7.98 -1.33 1.03
CA THR A 315 7.80 -1.72 2.43
C THR A 315 8.50 -0.67 3.32
N THR A 316 8.48 -0.79 4.63
CA THR A 316 9.30 0.07 5.52
C THR A 316 10.78 -0.09 5.20
N ARG A 317 11.28 -1.34 5.19
CA ARG A 317 12.65 -1.75 4.82
C ARG A 317 12.62 -3.17 4.28
N TRP A 318 13.37 -3.40 3.21
CA TRP A 318 13.50 -4.76 2.67
C TRP A 318 14.46 -5.59 3.53
N MET A 319 15.74 -5.73 3.13
CA MET A 319 16.70 -6.62 3.81
C MET A 319 17.73 -5.87 4.68
N ASP A 320 17.92 -4.58 4.49
CA ASP A 320 18.93 -3.79 5.19
C ASP A 320 18.43 -2.38 5.56
N TYR A 321 19.22 -1.68 6.38
CA TYR A 321 18.89 -0.35 6.87
C TYR A 321 19.41 0.79 5.97
N GLY A 322 20.39 0.53 5.13
CA GLY A 322 21.13 1.54 4.39
C GLY A 322 20.85 1.57 2.89
N SER A 323 19.98 0.69 2.41
CA SER A 323 19.68 0.59 0.98
C SER A 323 19.01 1.84 0.44
N THR A 324 19.47 2.27 -0.75
CA THR A 324 18.82 3.28 -1.57
C THR A 324 17.69 2.72 -2.43
N SER A 325 17.36 1.44 -2.26
CA SER A 325 16.31 0.74 -2.99
C SER A 325 14.96 1.42 -2.85
N ILE A 326 14.21 1.40 -3.95
CA ILE A 326 12.80 1.85 -3.99
C ILE A 326 11.89 1.08 -3.02
N ALA A 327 12.30 -0.10 -2.53
CA ALA A 327 11.54 -0.82 -1.53
C ALA A 327 11.64 -0.22 -0.12
N ASN A 328 12.61 0.65 0.15
CA ASN A 328 12.84 1.19 1.50
C ASN A 328 12.18 2.56 1.68
N ALA A 329 11.01 2.58 2.34
CA ALA A 329 10.35 3.83 2.73
C ALA A 329 11.10 4.59 3.83
N LEU A 330 11.92 3.88 4.63
CA LEU A 330 12.65 4.42 5.77
C LEU A 330 14.15 4.17 5.64
N GLY A 331 14.91 5.20 5.92
CA GLY A 331 16.36 5.11 6.08
C GLY A 331 16.80 4.72 7.51
N PRO A 332 18.12 4.67 7.77
CA PRO A 332 18.70 4.12 9.01
C PRO A 332 18.38 4.92 10.28
N ARG A 333 17.86 6.14 10.16
CA ARG A 333 17.40 6.96 11.31
C ARG A 333 15.89 7.12 11.35
N ASN A 334 15.15 6.24 10.67
CA ASN A 334 13.72 6.36 10.44
C ASN A 334 13.31 7.67 9.73
N GLN A 335 14.23 8.33 9.03
CA GLN A 335 13.90 9.41 8.10
C GLN A 335 13.17 8.83 6.89
N LEU A 336 12.26 9.61 6.32
CA LEU A 336 11.54 9.20 5.12
C LEU A 336 12.45 9.23 3.90
N ASN A 337 12.52 8.11 3.18
CA ASN A 337 12.99 8.05 1.80
C ASN A 337 11.82 8.42 0.85
N LEU A 338 12.06 8.46 -0.45
CA LEU A 338 11.04 8.87 -1.42
C LEU A 338 9.74 8.06 -1.35
N PRO A 339 9.73 6.70 -1.21
CA PRO A 339 8.47 5.98 -1.05
C PRO A 339 7.70 6.39 0.22
N GLY A 340 8.41 6.65 1.33
CA GLY A 340 7.81 7.19 2.55
C GLY A 340 7.27 8.61 2.37
N MET A 341 7.96 9.45 1.59
CA MET A 341 7.50 10.80 1.25
C MET A 341 6.20 10.76 0.43
N ILE A 342 6.05 9.81 -0.48
CA ILE A 342 4.81 9.62 -1.24
C ILE A 342 3.63 9.31 -0.32
N LEU A 343 3.81 8.42 0.65
CA LEU A 343 2.77 8.15 1.65
C LEU A 343 2.46 9.39 2.50
N LYS A 344 3.49 10.16 2.90
CA LYS A 344 3.30 11.43 3.61
C LYS A 344 2.46 12.43 2.82
N ILE A 345 2.69 12.54 1.51
CA ILE A 345 1.91 13.45 0.66
C ILE A 345 0.43 13.01 0.65
N TRP A 346 0.14 11.75 0.37
CA TRP A 346 -1.22 11.24 0.44
C TRP A 346 -1.82 11.37 1.84
N GLY A 347 -1.10 10.93 2.87
CA GLY A 347 -1.56 10.97 4.26
C GLY A 347 -1.86 12.37 4.79
N SER A 348 -1.10 13.38 4.33
CA SER A 348 -1.26 14.77 4.76
C SER A 348 -2.37 15.53 4.02
N PHE A 349 -2.64 15.16 2.76
CA PHE A 349 -3.52 15.95 1.90
C PHE A 349 -4.78 15.20 1.42
N LEU A 350 -4.87 13.88 1.60
CA LEU A 350 -6.09 13.13 1.27
C LEU A 350 -7.24 13.59 2.18
N LEU A 351 -8.38 13.94 1.59
CA LEU A 351 -9.62 14.28 2.27
C LEU A 351 -10.64 13.14 2.15
N ASP A 352 -11.85 13.31 2.69
CA ASP A 352 -12.81 12.23 2.91
C ASP A 352 -13.46 11.69 1.63
N LYS A 353 -13.48 12.47 0.56
CA LYS A 353 -14.07 12.07 -0.73
C LYS A 353 -13.11 12.35 -1.86
N MET A 354 -12.92 11.39 -2.75
CA MET A 354 -12.35 11.68 -4.07
C MET A 354 -13.44 12.20 -4.97
N VAL A 355 -13.13 13.25 -5.73
CA VAL A 355 -14.09 13.92 -6.63
C VAL A 355 -13.55 13.98 -8.05
N THR A 356 -14.43 14.22 -9.01
CA THR A 356 -14.09 14.28 -10.44
C THR A 356 -13.14 15.46 -10.72
N VAL A 357 -12.11 15.17 -11.50
CA VAL A 357 -11.15 16.14 -12.04
C VAL A 357 -10.72 15.72 -13.44
N ASP A 358 -10.57 16.69 -14.34
CA ASP A 358 -10.13 16.46 -15.70
C ASP A 358 -8.72 15.85 -15.74
N ARG A 359 -8.50 14.95 -16.69
CA ARG A 359 -7.19 14.38 -17.02
C ARG A 359 -6.82 14.80 -18.43
N THR A 360 -5.55 14.94 -18.69
CA THR A 360 -5.01 15.23 -20.02
C THR A 360 -3.96 14.18 -20.40
N GLU A 361 -3.46 14.23 -21.64
CA GLU A 361 -2.46 13.26 -22.11
C GLU A 361 -1.16 13.22 -21.28
N THR A 362 -0.78 14.33 -20.66
CA THR A 362 0.50 14.47 -19.94
C THR A 362 0.35 14.83 -18.46
N LEU A 363 -0.87 15.13 -18.03
CA LEU A 363 -1.17 15.46 -16.65
C LEU A 363 -2.11 14.42 -16.07
N VAL A 364 -1.71 13.86 -14.92
CA VAL A 364 -2.55 12.96 -14.13
C VAL A 364 -3.00 13.72 -12.90
N ASN A 365 -4.31 13.90 -12.79
CA ASN A 365 -4.89 14.75 -11.77
C ASN A 365 -5.82 13.95 -10.87
N TYR A 366 -5.77 14.25 -9.58
CA TYR A 366 -6.74 13.79 -8.59
C TYR A 366 -7.24 14.99 -7.76
N ALA A 367 -8.43 14.85 -7.22
CA ALA A 367 -8.97 15.84 -6.29
C ALA A 367 -9.63 15.14 -5.12
N SER A 368 -9.42 15.65 -3.92
CA SER A 368 -10.13 15.19 -2.72
C SER A 368 -10.81 16.34 -2.00
N PHE A 369 -11.99 16.06 -1.47
CA PHE A 369 -12.90 17.04 -0.89
C PHE A 369 -13.37 16.59 0.50
N ASP A 370 -13.50 17.54 1.41
CA ASP A 370 -14.09 17.32 2.72
C ASP A 370 -15.43 18.08 2.82
N PRO A 371 -16.57 17.39 2.68
CA PRO A 371 -17.87 18.04 2.71
C PRO A 371 -18.16 18.86 3.97
N PRO A 372 -17.81 18.42 5.19
CA PRO A 372 -18.04 19.21 6.39
C PRO A 372 -17.30 20.53 6.46
N SER A 373 -16.03 20.58 6.08
CA SER A 373 -15.22 21.80 6.13
C SER A 373 -15.21 22.60 4.83
N GLY A 374 -15.67 21.99 3.72
CA GLY A 374 -15.52 22.55 2.38
C GLY A 374 -14.08 22.56 1.86
N GLY A 375 -13.14 21.92 2.55
CA GLY A 375 -11.73 21.82 2.12
C GLY A 375 -11.62 21.05 0.81
N LEU A 376 -10.75 21.51 -0.10
CA LEU A 376 -10.48 20.87 -1.39
C LEU A 376 -8.98 20.81 -1.61
N ASN A 377 -8.46 19.62 -1.92
CA ASN A 377 -7.06 19.42 -2.31
C ASN A 377 -6.99 18.88 -3.73
N LEU A 378 -6.19 19.52 -4.56
CA LEU A 378 -5.89 19.11 -5.92
C LEU A 378 -4.48 18.50 -5.95
N PHE A 379 -4.32 17.40 -6.65
CA PHE A 379 -3.06 16.71 -6.84
C PHE A 379 -2.78 16.65 -8.34
N LEU A 380 -1.74 17.33 -8.76
CA LEU A 380 -1.43 17.62 -10.16
C LEU A 380 -0.05 17.03 -10.49
N LEU A 381 -0.03 15.93 -11.22
CA LEU A 381 1.19 15.26 -11.64
C LEU A 381 1.49 15.62 -13.09
N ASN A 382 2.59 16.33 -13.30
CA ASN A 382 3.18 16.53 -14.61
C ASN A 382 4.27 15.47 -14.86
N LYS A 383 3.93 14.42 -15.58
CA LYS A 383 4.87 13.33 -15.91
C LYS A 383 5.76 13.61 -17.12
N SER A 384 5.51 14.73 -17.84
CA SER A 384 6.30 15.09 -19.02
C SER A 384 7.62 15.78 -18.65
N TYR A 385 8.53 15.84 -19.62
CA TYR A 385 9.82 16.55 -19.51
C TYR A 385 9.74 18.05 -19.80
N ARG A 386 8.53 18.64 -19.77
CA ARG A 386 8.31 20.06 -20.05
C ARG A 386 7.44 20.67 -18.96
N ASP A 387 7.75 21.91 -18.63
CA ASP A 387 6.87 22.71 -17.78
C ASP A 387 5.52 22.92 -18.47
N ARG A 388 4.47 23.04 -17.68
CA ARG A 388 3.10 23.25 -18.13
C ARG A 388 2.49 24.41 -17.38
N ASP A 389 1.94 25.39 -18.11
CA ASP A 389 1.06 26.41 -17.53
C ASP A 389 -0.38 25.94 -17.60
N ILE A 390 -1.06 26.00 -16.47
CA ILE A 390 -2.44 25.55 -16.36
C ILE A 390 -3.36 26.61 -15.78
N THR A 391 -4.62 26.52 -16.15
CA THR A 391 -5.74 27.18 -15.48
C THR A 391 -6.60 26.14 -14.79
N ILE A 392 -6.89 26.35 -13.51
CA ILE A 392 -7.79 25.52 -12.72
C ILE A 392 -9.14 26.21 -12.62
N ALA A 393 -10.23 25.49 -12.92
CA ALA A 393 -11.60 25.94 -12.72
C ALA A 393 -12.34 24.99 -11.77
N ILE A 394 -12.97 25.51 -10.71
CA ILE A 394 -13.62 24.72 -9.68
C ILE A 394 -15.14 24.94 -9.72
N ARG A 395 -15.87 23.86 -10.00
CA ARG A 395 -17.33 23.82 -9.85
C ARG A 395 -17.64 23.34 -8.43
N SER A 396 -18.13 24.24 -7.60
CA SER A 396 -18.46 23.98 -6.19
C SER A 396 -19.55 24.94 -5.70
N ILE A 397 -20.27 24.52 -4.66
CA ILE A 397 -21.17 25.42 -3.90
C ILE A 397 -20.37 26.37 -3.00
N HIS A 398 -19.09 26.08 -2.77
CA HIS A 398 -18.20 26.92 -1.96
C HIS A 398 -17.41 27.88 -2.86
N GLU A 399 -17.05 29.02 -2.31
CA GLU A 399 -16.15 29.99 -2.94
C GLU A 399 -14.74 29.84 -2.34
N TYR A 400 -13.76 29.61 -3.20
CA TYR A 400 -12.33 29.55 -2.84
C TYR A 400 -11.64 30.81 -3.36
N ARG A 401 -10.88 31.48 -2.50
CA ARG A 401 -10.15 32.72 -2.86
C ARG A 401 -8.65 32.57 -2.68
N PHE A 402 -8.22 31.75 -1.74
CA PHE A 402 -6.82 31.55 -1.41
C PHE A 402 -6.51 30.07 -1.23
N GLY A 403 -5.26 29.74 -1.45
CA GLY A 403 -4.73 28.40 -1.21
C GLY A 403 -3.23 28.40 -1.02
N SER A 404 -2.69 27.23 -0.81
CA SER A 404 -1.27 26.99 -0.66
C SER A 404 -0.81 25.92 -1.64
N VAL A 405 0.32 26.13 -2.29
CA VAL A 405 0.91 25.24 -3.28
C VAL A 405 2.11 24.54 -2.69
N TYR A 406 2.17 23.20 -2.83
CA TYR A 406 3.28 22.34 -2.40
C TYR A 406 3.80 21.59 -3.62
N ARG A 407 5.11 21.28 -3.66
CA ARG A 407 5.73 20.61 -4.80
C ARG A 407 6.76 19.59 -4.39
N LEU A 408 6.71 18.42 -5.03
CA LEU A 408 7.81 17.47 -5.11
C LEU A 408 8.42 17.60 -6.50
N GLN A 409 9.68 18.04 -6.56
CA GLN A 409 10.38 18.28 -7.83
C GLN A 409 11.89 18.04 -7.69
N GLY A 410 12.55 17.78 -8.80
CA GLY A 410 13.97 17.54 -8.87
C GLY A 410 14.55 17.96 -10.21
N SER A 411 15.77 17.54 -10.49
CA SER A 411 16.48 17.81 -11.74
C SER A 411 16.00 16.94 -12.92
N GLY A 412 15.21 15.91 -12.65
CA GLY A 412 14.65 14.96 -13.63
C GLY A 412 14.22 13.67 -12.96
N PRO A 413 13.73 12.67 -13.73
CA PRO A 413 13.19 11.43 -13.16
C PRO A 413 14.22 10.60 -12.40
N ASP A 414 15.50 10.68 -12.74
CA ASP A 414 16.58 9.94 -12.08
C ASP A 414 17.14 10.67 -10.84
N ASP A 415 16.56 11.81 -10.46
CA ASP A 415 16.98 12.53 -9.26
C ASP A 415 16.69 11.71 -8.01
N ALA A 416 17.76 11.29 -7.32
CA ALA A 416 17.67 10.51 -6.07
C ALA A 416 17.39 11.36 -4.82
N ALA A 417 17.48 12.70 -4.93
CA ALA A 417 17.30 13.64 -3.84
C ALA A 417 16.36 14.81 -4.19
N PRO A 418 15.19 14.56 -4.82
CA PRO A 418 14.24 15.62 -5.10
C PRO A 418 13.77 16.26 -3.79
N HIS A 419 13.34 17.51 -3.88
CA HIS A 419 12.92 18.24 -2.69
C HIS A 419 11.40 18.46 -2.66
N TRP A 420 10.86 18.38 -1.45
CA TRP A 420 9.50 18.78 -1.13
C TRP A 420 9.53 20.20 -0.57
N SER A 421 8.81 21.09 -1.20
CA SER A 421 8.68 22.48 -0.78
C SER A 421 7.21 22.87 -0.74
N GLY A 422 6.85 23.89 0.03
CA GLY A 422 5.46 24.29 0.06
C GLY A 422 5.14 25.53 0.86
N GLY A 423 3.87 25.94 0.74
CA GLY A 423 3.30 27.12 1.38
C GLY A 423 3.29 28.37 0.51
N ALA A 424 3.68 28.26 -0.78
CA ALA A 424 3.48 29.38 -1.70
C ALA A 424 1.99 29.67 -1.85
N GLU A 425 1.60 30.94 -1.74
CA GLU A 425 0.19 31.34 -1.87
C GLU A 425 -0.28 31.29 -3.33
N ILE A 426 -1.53 30.89 -3.52
CA ILE A 426 -2.26 31.00 -4.78
C ILE A 426 -3.56 31.74 -4.53
N THR A 427 -3.93 32.61 -5.46
CA THR A 427 -5.18 33.37 -5.40
C THR A 427 -6.13 32.90 -6.49
N LEU A 428 -7.41 32.78 -6.15
CA LEU A 428 -8.48 32.43 -7.08
C LEU A 428 -9.44 33.59 -7.22
N THR A 429 -9.96 33.78 -8.42
CA THR A 429 -11.05 34.73 -8.71
C THR A 429 -12.25 33.96 -9.25
N LYS A 430 -13.37 33.96 -8.56
CA LYS A 430 -14.57 33.20 -8.93
C LYS A 430 -14.27 31.69 -9.13
N ASN A 431 -13.54 31.11 -8.19
CA ASN A 431 -13.13 29.71 -8.24
C ASN A 431 -12.19 29.34 -9.42
N GLU A 432 -11.51 30.34 -9.98
CA GLU A 432 -10.54 30.12 -11.08
C GLU A 432 -9.16 30.66 -10.71
N ALA A 433 -8.13 29.91 -11.02
CA ALA A 433 -6.72 30.29 -10.90
C ALA A 433 -6.01 30.03 -12.21
N SER A 434 -5.47 31.07 -12.82
CA SER A 434 -4.73 31.00 -14.09
C SER A 434 -3.22 31.16 -13.88
N GLY A 435 -2.43 30.59 -14.79
CA GLY A 435 -0.97 30.73 -14.79
C GLY A 435 -0.28 29.94 -13.68
N LEU A 436 -0.87 28.83 -13.23
CA LEU A 436 -0.19 27.91 -12.30
C LEU A 436 0.84 27.09 -13.09
N LEU A 437 2.11 27.33 -12.81
CA LEU A 437 3.20 26.55 -13.39
C LEU A 437 3.33 25.18 -12.72
N LEU A 438 3.25 24.12 -13.50
CA LEU A 438 3.60 22.74 -13.11
C LEU A 438 4.96 22.41 -13.71
N PRO A 439 6.03 22.33 -12.89
CA PRO A 439 7.36 21.97 -13.42
C PRO A 439 7.38 20.60 -14.09
N ALA A 440 8.31 20.40 -15.01
CA ALA A 440 8.57 19.10 -15.63
C ALA A 440 8.83 18.03 -14.56
N THR A 441 8.33 16.81 -14.78
CA THR A 441 8.58 15.65 -13.90
C THR A 441 8.36 16.02 -12.42
N SER A 442 7.14 16.45 -12.08
CA SER A 442 6.83 16.96 -10.73
C SER A 442 5.43 16.60 -10.27
N LEU A 443 5.26 16.59 -8.97
CA LEU A 443 3.96 16.51 -8.31
C LEU A 443 3.68 17.85 -7.60
N THR A 444 2.55 18.46 -7.90
CA THR A 444 2.07 19.67 -7.25
C THR A 444 0.78 19.38 -6.48
N VAL A 445 0.70 19.82 -5.22
CA VAL A 445 -0.53 19.78 -4.43
C VAL A 445 -1.00 21.21 -4.21
N VAL A 446 -2.26 21.48 -4.53
CA VAL A 446 -2.92 22.77 -4.23
C VAL A 446 -3.94 22.52 -3.13
N LYS A 447 -3.70 23.10 -1.97
CA LYS A 447 -4.60 23.03 -0.81
C LYS A 447 -5.47 24.27 -0.75
N LEU A 448 -6.79 24.11 -0.82
CA LEU A 448 -7.78 25.16 -0.79
C LEU A 448 -8.67 25.03 0.45
N ALA A 449 -9.02 26.15 1.05
CA ALA A 449 -9.97 26.23 2.14
C ALA A 449 -11.01 27.30 1.81
N ILE A 450 -12.23 27.11 2.27
CA ILE A 450 -13.27 28.17 2.26
C ILE A 450 -12.89 29.25 3.26
N LEU A 451 -13.40 30.45 3.02
CA LEU A 451 -13.27 31.62 3.93
C LEU A 451 -14.07 31.41 5.21
#